data_b494479778673dcf94189c5178fb2e02
#
_entry.id   b494479778673dcf94189c5178fb2e02
#
_cell.length_a   1.000
_cell.length_b   1.000
_cell.length_c   1.000
_cell.angle_alpha   90.00
_cell.angle_beta   90.00
_cell.angle_gamma   90.00
#
_symmetry.space_group_name_H-M   'P 1'
#
loop_
_entity.id
_entity.type
_entity.pdbx_description
1 polymer ?
#
loop_
_entity_poly.entity_id
_entity_poly.type
_entity_poly.pdbx_seq_one_letter_code
_entity_poly.pdbx_strand_id
1 'polypeptide(L)'
;MVHRKATAGSDRIVGHLVLPGPLASGKAKVSVSLIDATMADQPASVVAKTEFVIENNTDNTIEFVLNAARCPTKRRWLFDATVTADEEGRLMPGDFVLTRSIVYVDPVRSADIVLDLERVT
;
A
#
# COMPACT_ATOMS: atom_id res chain seq x y z
N MET A 1 21.83 20.01 13.56
CA MET A 1 21.35 19.42 13.39
C MET A 1 20.89 18.51 12.97
N VAL A 2 21.04 18.65 12.92
CA VAL A 2 20.67 17.72 12.63
C VAL A 2 20.30 16.94 12.06
N HIS A 3 20.31 16.91 12.08
CA HIS A 3 19.94 16.10 11.63
C HIS A 3 19.61 15.34 10.98
N ARG A 4 19.33 15.52 10.90
CA ARG A 4 18.93 14.78 10.37
C ARG A 4 19.05 13.78 9.82
N LYS A 5 19.32 13.58 9.82
CA LYS A 5 19.62 12.66 9.32
C LYS A 5 19.24 11.66 9.00
N ALA A 6 19.48 11.88 9.37
CA ALA A 6 18.95 10.57 9.33
C ALA A 6 18.04 10.16 8.20
N THR A 7 17.82 10.99 7.36
CA THR A 7 17.03 10.67 6.18
C THR A 7 17.79 9.84 5.17
N ALA A 8 19.08 9.67 5.40
CA ALA A 8 19.89 8.80 4.55
C ALA A 8 19.30 7.38 4.60
N GLY A 9 18.96 6.81 3.45
CA GLY A 9 18.38 5.48 3.36
C GLY A 9 16.87 5.43 3.54
N SER A 10 16.22 6.58 3.72
CA SER A 10 14.76 6.65 3.80
C SER A 10 14.17 7.12 2.49
N ASP A 11 13.07 6.51 2.10
CA ASP A 11 12.38 6.83 0.87
C ASP A 11 10.93 7.18 1.14
N ARG A 12 10.44 8.16 0.39
CA ARG A 12 9.03 8.51 0.38
C ARG A 12 8.42 7.93 -0.88
N ILE A 13 7.50 7.00 -0.69
CA ILE A 13 6.85 6.28 -1.78
C ILE A 13 5.48 6.88 -2.00
N VAL A 14 5.24 7.43 -3.17
CA VAL A 14 3.95 8.01 -3.53
C VAL A 14 3.32 7.14 -4.61
N GLY A 15 2.06 6.83 -4.46
CA GLY A 15 1.37 6.02 -5.45
C GLY A 15 -0.12 6.21 -5.41
N HIS A 16 -0.78 5.43 -6.24
CA HIS A 16 -2.24 5.45 -6.38
C HIS A 16 -2.79 4.04 -6.38
N LEU A 17 -3.89 3.87 -5.65
CA LEU A 17 -4.71 2.68 -5.77
C LEU A 17 -5.75 2.94 -6.85
N VAL A 18 -5.94 2.01 -7.76
CA VAL A 18 -6.96 2.10 -8.80
C VAL A 18 -8.03 1.06 -8.51
N LEU A 19 -9.27 1.53 -8.35
CA LEU A 19 -10.41 0.67 -8.07
C LEU A 19 -11.14 0.35 -9.36
N PRO A 20 -11.62 -0.89 -9.53
CA PRO A 20 -12.35 -1.27 -10.75
C PRO A 20 -13.76 -0.67 -10.84
N GLY A 21 -14.24 -0.05 -9.77
CA GLY A 21 -15.55 0.56 -9.74
C GLY A 21 -15.76 1.38 -8.49
N PRO A 22 -16.94 1.94 -8.30
CA PRO A 22 -17.22 2.79 -7.16
C PRO A 22 -17.28 2.01 -5.85
N LEU A 23 -17.06 2.71 -4.75
CA LEU A 23 -17.21 2.13 -3.42
C LEU A 23 -18.69 1.79 -3.18
N ALA A 24 -18.91 0.66 -2.52
CA ALA A 24 -20.26 0.24 -2.16
C ALA A 24 -20.82 1.08 -1.01
N SER A 25 -19.93 1.71 -0.25
CA SER A 25 -20.27 2.52 0.91
C SER A 25 -19.65 3.90 0.75
N GLY A 26 -20.24 4.90 1.38
CA GLY A 26 -19.71 6.26 1.35
C GLY A 26 -18.44 6.44 2.18
N LYS A 27 -18.10 5.46 3.00
CA LYS A 27 -16.94 5.53 3.89
C LYS A 27 -16.16 4.22 3.79
N ALA A 28 -14.83 4.32 3.70
CA ALA A 28 -13.99 3.14 3.62
C ALA A 28 -12.65 3.37 4.29
N LYS A 29 -12.09 2.29 4.82
CA LYS A 29 -10.75 2.30 5.40
C LYS A 29 -9.77 1.80 4.35
N VAL A 30 -8.75 2.60 4.10
CA VAL A 30 -7.68 2.28 3.15
C VAL A 30 -6.45 1.86 3.95
N SER A 31 -5.86 0.75 3.57
CA SER A 31 -4.62 0.26 4.17
C SER A 31 -3.66 -0.11 3.06
N VAL A 32 -2.45 0.45 3.10
CA VAL A 32 -1.39 0.13 2.15
C VAL A 32 -0.15 -0.22 2.96
N SER A 33 0.45 -1.35 2.64
CA SER A 33 1.62 -1.85 3.34
C SER A 33 2.72 -2.23 2.37
N LEU A 34 3.94 -2.18 2.87
CA LEU A 34 5.09 -2.76 2.21
C LEU A 34 5.58 -3.86 3.12
N ILE A 35 5.64 -5.09 2.60
CA ILE A 35 6.01 -6.26 3.39
C ILE A 35 7.29 -6.89 2.87
N ASP A 36 8.08 -7.44 3.78
CA ASP A 36 9.31 -8.15 3.43
C ASP A 36 8.99 -9.64 3.30
N ALA A 37 9.02 -10.13 2.08
CA ALA A 37 8.74 -11.52 1.75
C ALA A 37 10.00 -12.27 1.29
N THR A 38 11.17 -11.83 1.76
CA THR A 38 12.45 -12.39 1.33
C THR A 38 12.59 -13.86 1.71
N MET A 39 12.13 -14.21 2.91
CA MET A 39 12.23 -15.59 3.41
C MET A 39 10.92 -16.31 3.18
N ALA A 40 10.94 -17.28 2.26
CA ALA A 40 9.73 -17.99 1.85
C ALA A 40 9.14 -18.87 2.96
N ASP A 41 9.95 -19.30 3.90
CA ASP A 41 9.52 -20.20 4.98
C ASP A 41 9.15 -19.47 6.26
N GLN A 42 9.10 -18.14 6.23
CA GLN A 42 8.75 -17.33 7.38
C GLN A 42 7.62 -16.38 7.02
N PRO A 43 6.79 -15.99 7.99
CA PRO A 43 5.77 -14.98 7.74
C PRO A 43 6.40 -13.68 7.28
N ALA A 44 5.77 -13.01 6.32
CA ALA A 44 6.22 -11.70 5.87
C ALA A 44 6.09 -10.69 7.00
N SER A 45 7.06 -9.81 7.13
CA SER A 45 7.02 -8.75 8.13
C SER A 45 6.67 -7.41 7.48
N VAL A 46 5.96 -6.56 8.21
CA VAL A 46 5.58 -5.24 7.72
C VAL A 46 6.77 -4.30 7.84
N VAL A 47 7.17 -3.71 6.71
CA VAL A 47 8.26 -2.75 6.66
C VAL A 47 7.72 -1.34 6.84
N ALA A 48 6.59 -1.04 6.20
CA ALA A 48 5.94 0.25 6.28
C ALA A 48 4.46 0.08 6.05
N LYS A 49 3.66 0.95 6.66
CA LYS A 49 2.20 0.86 6.54
C LYS A 49 1.58 2.25 6.67
N THR A 50 0.54 2.49 5.90
CA THR A 50 -0.31 3.66 6.08
C THR A 50 -1.76 3.22 6.09
N GLU A 51 -2.55 3.85 6.96
CA GLU A 51 -3.99 3.60 7.05
C GLU A 51 -4.71 4.93 7.16
N PHE A 52 -5.80 5.06 6.45
CA PHE A 52 -6.62 6.27 6.52
C PHE A 52 -8.04 5.97 6.07
N VAL A 53 -8.94 6.86 6.39
CA VAL A 53 -10.36 6.72 6.03
C VAL A 53 -10.68 7.71 4.95
N ILE A 54 -11.41 7.25 3.93
CA ILE A 54 -11.95 8.11 2.88
C ILE A 54 -13.47 8.15 3.01
N GLU A 55 -14.05 9.30 2.65
CA GLU A 55 -15.50 9.48 2.70
C GLU A 55 -15.97 10.11 1.39
N ASN A 56 -17.10 9.61 0.90
CA ASN A 56 -17.75 10.14 -0.29
C ASN A 56 -16.81 10.28 -1.48
N ASN A 57 -15.90 9.31 -1.62
CA ASN A 57 -14.95 9.33 -2.72
C ASN A 57 -15.64 8.93 -4.01
N THR A 58 -15.66 9.84 -4.98
CA THR A 58 -16.24 9.58 -6.29
C THR A 58 -15.22 9.15 -7.31
N ASP A 59 -13.94 9.31 -7.00
CA ASP A 59 -12.87 8.91 -7.88
C ASP A 59 -12.53 7.43 -7.68
N ASN A 60 -12.15 6.77 -8.77
CA ASN A 60 -11.67 5.40 -8.69
C ASN A 60 -10.18 5.32 -8.39
N THR A 61 -9.57 6.44 -8.04
CA THR A 61 -8.15 6.53 -7.76
C THR A 61 -7.94 7.14 -6.37
N ILE A 62 -7.12 6.49 -5.56
CA ILE A 62 -6.83 6.93 -4.19
C ILE A 62 -5.33 7.09 -4.04
N GLU A 63 -4.88 8.29 -3.72
CA GLU A 63 -3.45 8.54 -3.50
C GLU A 63 -3.02 8.03 -2.12
N PHE A 64 -1.82 7.46 -2.07
CA PHE A 64 -1.21 7.04 -0.79
C PHE A 64 0.25 7.47 -0.73
N VAL A 65 0.76 7.56 0.49
CA VAL A 65 2.17 7.84 0.75
C VAL A 65 2.67 6.86 1.80
N LEU A 66 3.79 6.22 1.52
CA LEU A 66 4.49 5.36 2.46
C LEU A 66 5.88 5.93 2.71
N ASN A 67 6.32 5.88 3.95
CA ASN A 67 7.69 6.24 4.29
C ASN A 67 8.40 4.98 4.77
N ALA A 68 9.46 4.61 4.08
CA ALA A 68 10.17 3.37 4.37
C ALA A 68 11.68 3.60 4.30
N ALA A 69 12.42 2.74 5.00
CA ALA A 69 13.87 2.69 4.80
C ALA A 69 14.14 2.19 3.38
N ARG A 70 15.33 2.52 2.88
CA ARG A 70 15.72 2.05 1.55
C ARG A 70 15.80 0.53 1.52
N CYS A 71 15.22 -0.08 0.49
CA CYS A 71 15.21 -1.52 0.35
C CYS A 71 16.62 -2.05 0.04
N PRO A 72 17.16 -2.97 0.85
CA PRO A 72 18.44 -3.61 0.54
C PRO A 72 18.32 -4.44 -0.74
N THR A 73 19.42 -4.55 -1.47
CA THR A 73 19.42 -5.22 -2.78
C THR A 73 19.02 -6.69 -2.74
N LYS A 74 19.22 -7.35 -1.59
CA LYS A 74 18.91 -8.78 -1.46
C LYS A 74 17.56 -9.05 -0.82
N ARG A 75 16.76 -8.00 -0.58
CA ARG A 75 15.45 -8.14 0.03
C ARG A 75 14.37 -8.05 -1.03
N ARG A 76 13.30 -8.80 -0.80
CA ARG A 76 12.13 -8.78 -1.67
C ARG A 76 10.98 -8.16 -0.90
N TRP A 77 10.62 -6.95 -1.26
CA TRP A 77 9.52 -6.24 -0.64
C TRP A 77 8.35 -6.18 -1.61
N LEU A 78 7.17 -6.47 -1.09
CA LEU A 78 5.94 -6.50 -1.88
C LEU A 78 4.95 -5.51 -1.32
N PHE A 79 4.13 -4.96 -2.21
CA PHE A 79 3.01 -4.13 -1.78
C PHE A 79 1.81 -4.99 -1.41
N ASP A 80 1.05 -4.51 -0.43
CA ASP A 80 -0.24 -5.06 -0.06
C ASP A 80 -1.18 -3.89 0.15
N ALA A 81 -2.44 -4.04 -0.28
CA ALA A 81 -3.39 -2.95 -0.16
C ALA A 81 -4.81 -3.50 -0.05
N THR A 82 -5.61 -2.84 0.80
CA THR A 82 -7.03 -3.14 0.94
C THR A 82 -7.83 -1.86 1.08
N VAL A 83 -9.06 -1.89 0.60
CA VAL A 83 -10.05 -0.83 0.81
C VAL A 83 -11.31 -1.53 1.29
N THR A 84 -11.71 -1.29 2.53
CA THR A 84 -12.82 -2.00 3.15
C THR A 84 -13.77 -1.05 3.87
N ALA A 85 -15.06 -1.40 3.84
CA ALA A 85 -16.08 -0.65 4.58
C ALA A 85 -16.08 -1.02 6.08
N ASP A 86 -15.45 -2.13 6.46
CA ASP A 86 -15.40 -2.57 7.85
C ASP A 86 -14.36 -1.77 8.63
N GLU A 87 -14.77 -1.18 9.75
CA GLU A 87 -13.88 -0.36 10.57
C GLU A 87 -12.70 -1.15 11.13
N GLU A 88 -12.87 -2.45 11.32
CA GLU A 88 -11.81 -3.33 11.81
C GLU A 88 -10.91 -3.85 10.68
N GLY A 89 -11.24 -3.51 9.44
CA GLY A 89 -10.41 -3.88 8.29
C GLY A 89 -10.66 -5.27 7.74
N ARG A 90 -11.76 -5.92 8.14
CA ARG A 90 -12.08 -7.24 7.59
C ARG A 90 -12.60 -7.11 6.18
N LEU A 91 -12.09 -7.96 5.30
CA LEU A 91 -12.54 -7.97 3.91
C LEU A 91 -13.89 -8.66 3.78
N MET A 92 -14.80 -7.98 3.09
CA MET A 92 -16.15 -8.45 2.83
C MET A 92 -16.43 -8.34 1.34
N PRO A 93 -17.42 -9.08 0.82
CA PRO A 93 -17.81 -8.91 -0.59
C PRO A 93 -18.11 -7.44 -0.89
N GLY A 94 -17.57 -6.95 -1.98
CA GLY A 94 -17.70 -5.55 -2.37
C GLY A 94 -16.52 -4.67 -1.96
N ASP A 95 -15.65 -5.18 -1.11
CA ASP A 95 -14.38 -4.50 -0.78
C ASP A 95 -13.37 -4.70 -1.90
N PHE A 96 -12.21 -4.08 -1.75
CA PHE A 96 -11.15 -4.15 -2.77
C PHE A 96 -9.85 -4.61 -2.16
N VAL A 97 -9.09 -5.38 -2.93
CA VAL A 97 -7.82 -5.95 -2.45
C VAL A 97 -6.84 -6.04 -3.61
N LEU A 98 -5.55 -5.86 -3.30
CA LEU A 98 -4.48 -6.09 -4.25
C LEU A 98 -4.20 -7.58 -4.31
N THR A 99 -4.44 -8.20 -5.46
CA THR A 99 -4.26 -9.64 -5.65
C THR A 99 -2.97 -9.99 -6.34
N ARG A 100 -2.32 -9.02 -6.98
CA ARG A 100 -1.06 -9.24 -7.67
C ARG A 100 0.13 -9.00 -6.75
N SER A 101 1.18 -9.76 -6.95
CA SER A 101 2.44 -9.51 -6.26
C SER A 101 3.18 -8.42 -7.02
N ILE A 102 3.17 -7.21 -6.45
CA ILE A 102 3.87 -6.07 -7.03
C ILE A 102 5.12 -5.81 -6.22
N VAL A 103 6.26 -6.07 -6.82
CA VAL A 103 7.55 -5.92 -6.16
C VAL A 103 7.95 -4.45 -6.10
N TYR A 104 8.37 -4.01 -4.92
CA TYR A 104 8.95 -2.69 -4.77
C TYR A 104 10.33 -2.69 -5.41
N VAL A 105 10.49 -1.85 -6.41
CA VAL A 105 11.77 -1.68 -7.10
C VAL A 105 12.36 -0.37 -6.63
N ASP A 106 13.48 0.02 -7.22
CA ASP A 106 14.16 1.26 -6.87
C ASP A 106 13.18 2.44 -6.83
N PRO A 107 13.01 3.10 -5.68
CA PRO A 107 12.05 4.19 -5.54
C PRO A 107 12.40 5.41 -6.39
N VAL A 108 13.65 5.59 -6.72
CA VAL A 108 14.06 6.70 -7.56
C VAL A 108 13.45 6.59 -8.95
N ARG A 109 13.20 5.36 -9.38
CA ARG A 109 12.59 5.09 -10.68
C ARG A 109 11.09 4.95 -10.63
N SER A 110 10.54 4.87 -9.42
CA SER A 110 9.11 4.67 -9.22
C SER A 110 8.49 6.00 -8.85
N ALA A 111 8.44 6.90 -9.83
CA ALA A 111 7.90 8.22 -9.59
C ALA A 111 6.44 8.17 -9.15
N ASP A 112 5.71 7.17 -9.63
CA ASP A 112 4.31 6.99 -9.27
C ASP A 112 3.97 5.51 -9.36
N ILE A 113 3.68 4.93 -8.21
CA ILE A 113 3.33 3.51 -8.12
C ILE A 113 1.83 3.36 -8.29
N VAL A 114 1.43 2.52 -9.22
CA VAL A 114 0.00 2.25 -9.47
C VAL A 114 -0.31 0.82 -9.05
N LEU A 115 -1.26 0.70 -8.12
CA LEU A 115 -1.71 -0.60 -7.62
C LEU A 115 -3.16 -0.80 -8.04
N ASP A 116 -3.38 -1.71 -8.98
CA ASP A 116 -4.73 -2.04 -9.47
C ASP A 116 -5.36 -3.06 -8.52
N LEU A 117 -6.44 -2.66 -7.88
CA LEU A 117 -7.15 -3.51 -6.94
C LEU A 117 -8.26 -4.28 -7.65
N GLU A 118 -8.67 -5.38 -7.05
CA GLU A 118 -9.79 -6.18 -7.52
C GLU A 118 -10.87 -6.22 -6.45
N ARG A 119 -12.10 -6.40 -6.91
CA ARG A 119 -13.25 -6.47 -6.00
C ARG A 119 -13.34 -7.87 -5.39
N VAL A 120 -13.56 -7.91 -4.09
CA VAL A 120 -13.82 -9.16 -3.37
C VAL A 120 -15.25 -9.60 -3.71
N THR A 121 -15.39 -10.84 -4.14
CA THR A 121 -16.71 -11.39 -4.55
C THR A 121 -17.25 -12.42 -3.58
#